data_160bfae24ad5b93235335b39e135ea02
#
_entry.id   160bfae24ad5b93235335b39e135ea02
#
_cell.length_a   1.000
_cell.length_b   1.000
_cell.length_c   1.000
_cell.angle_alpha   90.00
_cell.angle_beta   90.00
_cell.angle_gamma   90.00
#
_symmetry.space_group_name_H-M   'P 1'
#
loop_
_entity.id
_entity.type
_entity.pdbx_description
1 polymer ?
#
loop_
_entity_poly.entity_id
_entity_poly.type
_entity_poly.pdbx_seq_one_letter_code
_entity_poly.pdbx_strand_id
1 'polypeptide(L)'
;MKIHLKQEVKKSNSLSNEKTISILLKNREIVNTKLFLHPPHPSTFSLESFGFKKQISHLLKLLEQIRLNKETIVVYTDYDADGITGGTIMWETLHLLGFSVMPYVPHRKKEGYGFSTIGIDSVNNQYHPKLIISVDHGISGAKQISYAKKLGISIIVTDHHLKPKDEPKDAEAIFHIPSLSGSGVAYFVAKEILKHFSSLIANHQSLISHFNSDYLALASIGTIADLVPLTDISRSIVYHGLKTFQTIKRPGLKHILQEAKIDNKPITPYEIGYIIAPRINAVGRLKHAIDALRLLCTNDSNRASELAHQMGQTNKDRQDLVETTLKEAIEMVEKIIKKQKKIPIFIILKNKNWHEGIIGLIAGKITEKYYRPTLVLTKSDGFWKGSARSISALHMTDFLRTFEKHIISVGGHKQAAGLSVSDGNLDILIKSIEKSISKYLKDEGLEKQLSVDLKLPLGKASLELAKELELLEPFGMGNPQPLFLNDAQIIAISPLGKNGTHLKLILKDPSQSSFPLECVYFSAPKEAFSLKKGDSVQVVYNLDVNRWNGRERVQGKIITIA
;
A
#
# COMPACT_ATOMS: atom_id res chain seq x y z
N MET A 1 17.94 -10.29 -15.86
CA MET A 1 17.45 -8.95 -15.42
C MET A 1 18.24 -7.89 -16.16
N LYS A 2 17.57 -6.90 -16.77
CA LYS A 2 18.22 -5.85 -17.55
C LYS A 2 18.34 -4.57 -16.71
N ILE A 3 19.56 -4.03 -16.57
CA ILE A 3 19.79 -2.78 -15.83
C ILE A 3 19.62 -1.61 -16.81
N HIS A 4 18.81 -0.64 -16.42
CA HIS A 4 18.59 0.60 -17.15
C HIS A 4 19.06 1.78 -16.28
N LEU A 5 20.14 2.46 -16.71
CA LEU A 5 20.67 3.64 -16.04
C LEU A 5 19.89 4.88 -16.48
N LYS A 6 19.26 5.60 -15.53
CA LYS A 6 18.48 6.80 -15.84
C LYS A 6 19.35 7.98 -16.26
N GLN A 7 20.52 8.11 -15.64
CA GLN A 7 21.44 9.19 -15.96
C GLN A 7 22.90 8.75 -15.92
N GLU A 8 23.64 9.05 -16.98
CA GLU A 8 25.07 8.85 -17.09
C GLU A 8 25.81 10.17 -16.84
N VAL A 9 26.77 10.18 -15.92
CA VAL A 9 27.59 11.36 -15.62
C VAL A 9 28.97 11.17 -16.22
N LYS A 10 29.29 11.92 -17.26
CA LYS A 10 30.55 11.80 -18.04
C LYS A 10 31.84 12.01 -17.23
N LYS A 11 31.78 12.71 -16.05
CA LYS A 11 32.90 12.91 -15.13
C LYS A 11 32.45 12.58 -13.70
N SER A 12 32.43 11.31 -13.37
CA SER A 12 32.00 10.82 -12.05
C SER A 12 32.84 11.34 -10.88
N ASN A 13 34.13 11.68 -11.11
CA ASN A 13 35.04 12.20 -10.07
C ASN A 13 34.68 13.62 -9.60
N SER A 14 33.92 14.40 -10.37
CA SER A 14 33.47 15.75 -10.00
C SER A 14 32.09 15.78 -9.35
N LEU A 15 31.56 14.64 -8.94
CA LEU A 15 30.24 14.54 -8.32
C LEU A 15 30.30 15.01 -6.87
N SER A 16 29.68 16.14 -6.55
CA SER A 16 29.42 16.56 -5.17
C SER A 16 28.14 15.90 -4.65
N ASN A 17 27.96 15.87 -3.32
CA ASN A 17 26.75 15.36 -2.70
C ASN A 17 25.52 16.16 -3.20
N GLU A 18 25.56 17.49 -3.17
CA GLU A 18 24.51 18.37 -3.67
C GLU A 18 24.10 18.04 -5.11
N LYS A 19 25.09 17.84 -5.99
CA LYS A 19 24.83 17.45 -7.37
C LYS A 19 24.18 16.07 -7.47
N THR A 20 24.58 15.13 -6.61
CA THR A 20 23.98 13.80 -6.51
C THR A 20 22.52 13.92 -6.12
N ILE A 21 22.19 14.65 -5.05
CA ILE A 21 20.80 14.90 -4.62
C ILE A 21 19.98 15.57 -5.73
N SER A 22 20.54 16.59 -6.41
CA SER A 22 19.88 17.27 -7.52
C SER A 22 19.52 16.31 -8.67
N ILE A 23 20.44 15.40 -9.03
CA ILE A 23 20.18 14.36 -10.04
C ILE A 23 19.05 13.43 -9.59
N LEU A 24 19.08 12.99 -8.33
CA LEU A 24 18.09 12.09 -7.79
C LEU A 24 16.69 12.72 -7.78
N LEU A 25 16.58 13.99 -7.44
CA LEU A 25 15.32 14.76 -7.50
C LEU A 25 14.82 14.90 -8.94
N LYS A 26 15.71 15.19 -9.88
CA LYS A 26 15.38 15.25 -11.32
C LYS A 26 14.89 13.90 -11.85
N ASN A 27 15.53 12.80 -11.46
CA ASN A 27 15.14 11.43 -11.84
C ASN A 27 13.74 11.04 -11.34
N ARG A 28 13.23 11.77 -10.34
CA ARG A 28 11.89 11.63 -9.75
C ARG A 28 10.90 12.66 -10.27
N GLU A 29 11.33 13.49 -11.24
CA GLU A 29 10.52 14.56 -11.83
C GLU A 29 9.99 15.56 -10.79
N ILE A 30 10.75 15.75 -9.69
CA ILE A 30 10.36 16.67 -8.62
C ILE A 30 10.58 18.12 -9.09
N VAL A 31 9.47 18.83 -9.25
CA VAL A 31 9.48 20.24 -9.70
C VAL A 31 9.84 21.18 -8.55
N ASN A 32 9.19 21.03 -7.39
CA ASN A 32 9.44 21.86 -6.22
C ASN A 32 10.32 21.14 -5.21
N THR A 33 11.64 21.23 -5.38
CA THR A 33 12.63 20.56 -4.52
C THR A 33 12.55 21.00 -3.07
N LYS A 34 12.27 22.28 -2.80
CA LYS A 34 12.16 22.81 -1.43
C LYS A 34 10.97 22.19 -0.68
N LEU A 35 9.80 22.16 -1.31
CA LEU A 35 8.61 21.54 -0.71
C LEU A 35 8.75 20.03 -0.58
N PHE A 36 9.49 19.39 -1.48
CA PHE A 36 9.75 17.95 -1.40
C PHE A 36 10.67 17.60 -0.23
N LEU A 37 11.77 18.33 -0.05
CA LEU A 37 12.74 18.10 1.03
C LEU A 37 12.20 18.55 2.39
N HIS A 38 11.35 19.57 2.43
CA HIS A 38 10.75 20.13 3.64
C HIS A 38 9.21 20.20 3.46
N PRO A 39 8.52 19.05 3.53
CA PRO A 39 7.07 19.02 3.31
C PRO A 39 6.34 19.88 4.35
N PRO A 40 5.44 20.79 3.93
CA PRO A 40 4.65 21.56 4.87
C PRO A 40 3.74 20.65 5.70
N HIS A 41 3.38 21.10 6.91
CA HIS A 41 2.50 20.32 7.76
C HIS A 41 1.10 20.18 7.13
N PRO A 42 0.43 18.99 7.16
CA PRO A 42 -0.88 18.80 6.56
C PRO A 42 -1.98 19.75 7.05
N SER A 43 -1.82 20.33 8.25
CA SER A 43 -2.74 21.36 8.76
C SER A 43 -2.81 22.63 7.91
N THR A 44 -1.78 22.90 7.10
CA THR A 44 -1.73 24.11 6.24
C THR A 44 -2.56 23.98 4.96
N PHE A 45 -2.97 22.77 4.58
CA PHE A 45 -3.82 22.54 3.41
C PHE A 45 -5.30 22.53 3.80
N SER A 46 -6.18 22.93 2.89
CA SER A 46 -7.64 22.88 3.05
C SER A 46 -8.29 22.22 1.85
N LEU A 47 -9.51 21.69 2.01
CA LEU A 47 -10.29 21.17 0.89
C LEU A 47 -10.65 22.25 -0.14
N GLU A 48 -10.68 23.51 0.25
CA GLU A 48 -10.88 24.63 -0.69
C GLU A 48 -9.74 24.72 -1.70
N SER A 49 -8.50 24.45 -1.26
CA SER A 49 -7.33 24.41 -2.16
C SER A 49 -7.39 23.30 -3.21
N PHE A 50 -8.19 22.25 -2.95
CA PHE A 50 -8.50 21.18 -3.91
C PHE A 50 -9.74 21.49 -4.79
N GLY A 51 -10.37 22.67 -4.62
CA GLY A 51 -11.53 23.07 -5.42
C GLY A 51 -12.90 22.64 -4.86
N PHE A 52 -12.98 22.12 -3.62
CA PHE A 52 -14.22 21.57 -3.04
C PHE A 52 -15.07 22.57 -2.23
N LYS A 53 -14.91 23.87 -2.43
CA LYS A 53 -15.64 24.90 -1.66
C LYS A 53 -17.16 24.70 -1.64
N LYS A 54 -17.76 24.37 -2.80
CA LYS A 54 -19.22 24.13 -2.90
C LYS A 54 -19.63 22.88 -2.15
N GLN A 55 -18.90 21.79 -2.30
CA GLN A 55 -19.14 20.50 -1.66
C GLN A 55 -19.04 20.61 -0.13
N ILE A 56 -18.04 21.35 0.37
CA ILE A 56 -17.89 21.66 1.81
C ILE A 56 -19.12 22.39 2.33
N SER A 57 -19.52 23.49 1.65
CA SER A 57 -20.70 24.25 2.08
C SER A 57 -21.96 23.39 2.13
N HIS A 58 -22.15 22.49 1.16
CA HIS A 58 -23.29 21.58 1.12
C HIS A 58 -23.24 20.53 2.24
N LEU A 59 -22.07 19.89 2.43
CA LEU A 59 -21.84 18.94 3.52
C LEU A 59 -22.16 19.56 4.89
N LEU A 60 -21.63 20.76 5.17
CA LEU A 60 -21.80 21.41 6.48
C LEU A 60 -23.25 21.77 6.75
N LYS A 61 -23.98 22.29 5.76
CA LYS A 61 -25.42 22.58 5.87
C LYS A 61 -26.25 21.31 6.15
N LEU A 62 -25.93 20.22 5.45
CA LEU A 62 -26.58 18.92 5.66
C LEU A 62 -26.31 18.40 7.08
N LEU A 63 -25.08 18.50 7.57
CA LEU A 63 -24.74 18.09 8.94
C LEU A 63 -25.43 18.96 9.99
N GLU A 64 -25.60 20.28 9.78
CA GLU A 64 -26.39 21.15 10.67
C GLU A 64 -27.84 20.67 10.80
N GLN A 65 -28.50 20.35 9.67
CA GLN A 65 -29.87 19.85 9.64
C GLN A 65 -29.98 18.49 10.38
N ILE A 66 -29.09 17.56 10.09
CA ILE A 66 -29.03 16.24 10.72
C ILE A 66 -28.85 16.36 12.23
N ARG A 67 -27.99 17.29 12.68
CA ARG A 67 -27.79 17.56 14.11
C ARG A 67 -29.02 18.14 14.80
N LEU A 68 -29.68 19.11 14.18
CA LEU A 68 -30.91 19.73 14.70
C LEU A 68 -32.02 18.69 14.83
N ASN A 69 -32.15 17.81 13.86
CA ASN A 69 -33.18 16.76 13.84
C ASN A 69 -32.79 15.52 14.64
N LYS A 70 -31.58 15.45 15.19
CA LYS A 70 -31.02 14.27 15.89
C LYS A 70 -31.05 12.99 15.03
N GLU A 71 -30.86 13.13 13.73
CA GLU A 71 -30.88 12.03 12.79
C GLU A 71 -29.56 11.25 12.82
N THR A 72 -29.59 9.98 12.41
CA THR A 72 -28.42 9.10 12.45
C THR A 72 -27.59 9.22 11.19
N ILE A 73 -26.26 9.23 11.36
CA ILE A 73 -25.25 9.13 10.31
C ILE A 73 -24.64 7.74 10.36
N VAL A 74 -24.34 7.16 9.20
CA VAL A 74 -23.49 5.95 9.12
C VAL A 74 -22.21 6.29 8.35
N VAL A 75 -21.06 5.99 8.95
CA VAL A 75 -19.76 5.97 8.25
C VAL A 75 -19.55 4.58 7.68
N TYR A 76 -19.72 4.46 6.37
CA TYR A 76 -19.60 3.21 5.62
C TYR A 76 -18.20 3.17 5.01
N THR A 77 -17.31 2.30 5.50
CA THR A 77 -15.91 2.26 5.12
C THR A 77 -15.56 1.01 4.35
N ASP A 78 -14.48 1.02 3.56
CA ASP A 78 -13.90 -0.23 3.06
C ASP A 78 -13.28 -1.05 4.21
N TYR A 79 -13.01 -2.31 3.94
CA TYR A 79 -12.56 -3.32 4.93
C TYR A 79 -11.04 -3.47 5.01
N ASP A 80 -10.27 -2.72 4.25
CA ASP A 80 -8.81 -2.77 4.30
C ASP A 80 -8.20 -1.68 5.21
N ALA A 81 -6.86 -1.61 5.27
CA ALA A 81 -6.20 -0.71 6.19
C ALA A 81 -6.46 0.77 5.87
N ASP A 82 -6.63 1.14 4.59
CA ASP A 82 -6.93 2.52 4.22
C ASP A 82 -8.37 2.89 4.61
N GLY A 83 -9.35 2.06 4.23
CA GLY A 83 -10.74 2.26 4.61
C GLY A 83 -10.93 2.27 6.13
N ILE A 84 -10.33 1.33 6.87
CA ILE A 84 -10.44 1.22 8.33
C ILE A 84 -9.82 2.44 9.03
N THR A 85 -8.65 2.91 8.61
CA THR A 85 -8.02 4.08 9.24
C THR A 85 -8.77 5.37 8.89
N GLY A 86 -9.23 5.51 7.65
CA GLY A 86 -10.07 6.64 7.23
C GLY A 86 -11.44 6.64 7.93
N GLY A 87 -12.07 5.47 8.04
CA GLY A 87 -13.33 5.28 8.78
C GLY A 87 -13.20 5.63 10.25
N THR A 88 -12.07 5.26 10.88
CA THR A 88 -11.74 5.65 12.26
C THR A 88 -11.70 7.17 12.41
N ILE A 89 -10.98 7.87 11.53
CA ILE A 89 -10.86 9.34 11.56
C ILE A 89 -12.25 10.00 11.41
N MET A 90 -13.01 9.57 10.43
CA MET A 90 -14.31 10.16 10.11
C MET A 90 -15.34 9.89 11.23
N TRP A 91 -15.48 8.63 11.64
CA TRP A 91 -16.43 8.23 12.69
C TRP A 91 -16.12 8.92 14.00
N GLU A 92 -14.87 8.88 14.47
CA GLU A 92 -14.48 9.45 15.76
C GLU A 92 -14.64 10.98 15.77
N THR A 93 -14.33 11.66 14.66
CA THR A 93 -14.58 13.11 14.55
C THR A 93 -16.05 13.45 14.74
N LEU A 94 -16.95 12.77 14.03
CA LEU A 94 -18.39 12.99 14.17
C LEU A 94 -18.90 12.62 15.55
N HIS A 95 -18.43 11.51 16.12
CA HIS A 95 -18.79 11.05 17.45
C HIS A 95 -18.38 12.07 18.54
N LEU A 96 -17.15 12.55 18.50
CA LEU A 96 -16.64 13.52 19.47
C LEU A 96 -17.30 14.91 19.31
N LEU A 97 -17.83 15.23 18.13
CA LEU A 97 -18.66 16.41 17.88
C LEU A 97 -20.12 16.22 18.36
N GLY A 98 -20.48 15.05 18.89
CA GLY A 98 -21.80 14.76 19.46
C GLY A 98 -22.88 14.44 18.43
N PHE A 99 -22.52 13.97 17.22
CA PHE A 99 -23.47 13.41 16.27
C PHE A 99 -23.92 12.00 16.67
N SER A 100 -25.17 11.64 16.34
CA SER A 100 -25.60 10.25 16.33
C SER A 100 -24.97 9.55 15.15
N VAL A 101 -23.85 8.83 15.36
CA VAL A 101 -23.06 8.23 14.27
C VAL A 101 -22.71 6.78 14.57
N MET A 102 -22.90 5.91 13.58
CA MET A 102 -22.58 4.48 13.65
C MET A 102 -21.55 4.11 12.57
N PRO A 103 -20.56 3.28 12.89
CA PRO A 103 -19.64 2.76 11.89
C PRO A 103 -20.21 1.52 11.22
N TYR A 104 -19.95 1.36 9.93
CA TYR A 104 -20.28 0.15 9.19
C TYR A 104 -19.12 -0.28 8.29
N VAL A 105 -18.74 -1.54 8.42
CA VAL A 105 -17.73 -2.19 7.58
C VAL A 105 -18.39 -3.35 6.86
N PRO A 106 -18.40 -3.39 5.52
CA PRO A 106 -19.06 -4.46 4.79
C PRO A 106 -18.35 -5.80 4.97
N HIS A 107 -19.13 -6.88 4.94
CA HIS A 107 -18.57 -8.21 4.98
C HIS A 107 -18.04 -8.59 3.59
N ARG A 108 -16.70 -8.61 3.45
CA ARG A 108 -16.01 -8.85 2.17
C ARG A 108 -16.57 -9.98 1.32
N LYS A 109 -16.96 -11.11 1.94
CA LYS A 109 -17.48 -12.29 1.23
C LYS A 109 -18.94 -12.13 0.81
N LYS A 110 -19.80 -11.57 1.68
CA LYS A 110 -21.26 -11.49 1.47
C LYS A 110 -21.66 -10.27 0.65
N GLU A 111 -20.97 -9.14 0.84
CA GLU A 111 -21.34 -7.84 0.29
C GLU A 111 -20.39 -7.37 -0.81
N GLY A 112 -19.14 -7.87 -0.82
CA GLY A 112 -18.14 -7.50 -1.81
C GLY A 112 -17.38 -6.23 -1.42
N TYR A 113 -16.90 -5.49 -2.44
CA TYR A 113 -16.19 -4.24 -2.32
C TYR A 113 -17.14 -3.06 -2.56
N GLY A 114 -17.00 -2.01 -1.74
CA GLY A 114 -17.74 -0.77 -1.88
C GLY A 114 -19.23 -0.91 -1.54
N PHE A 115 -20.05 -0.04 -2.11
CA PHE A 115 -21.50 -0.12 -1.92
C PHE A 115 -22.12 -1.34 -2.60
N SER A 116 -22.97 -2.05 -1.87
CA SER A 116 -23.86 -3.07 -2.39
C SER A 116 -25.31 -2.80 -1.94
N THR A 117 -26.29 -3.29 -2.69
CA THR A 117 -27.70 -3.18 -2.24
C THR A 117 -27.93 -3.91 -0.92
N ILE A 118 -27.29 -5.08 -0.76
CA ILE A 118 -27.35 -5.86 0.50
C ILE A 118 -26.80 -5.04 1.66
N GLY A 119 -25.65 -4.36 1.48
CA GLY A 119 -25.05 -3.54 2.53
C GLY A 119 -25.89 -2.30 2.85
N ILE A 120 -26.49 -1.64 1.85
CA ILE A 120 -27.39 -0.51 2.05
C ILE A 120 -28.65 -0.95 2.80
N ASP A 121 -29.25 -2.08 2.43
CA ASP A 121 -30.41 -2.64 3.14
C ASP A 121 -30.07 -3.01 4.59
N SER A 122 -28.91 -3.62 4.82
CA SER A 122 -28.43 -3.94 6.16
C SER A 122 -28.29 -2.69 7.03
N VAL A 123 -27.67 -1.64 6.49
CA VAL A 123 -27.50 -0.34 7.16
C VAL A 123 -28.85 0.32 7.40
N ASN A 124 -29.75 0.33 6.43
CA ASN A 124 -31.09 0.91 6.56
C ASN A 124 -31.90 0.20 7.64
N ASN A 125 -31.94 -1.12 7.63
CA ASN A 125 -32.70 -1.92 8.59
C ASN A 125 -32.16 -1.81 10.02
N GLN A 126 -30.85 -1.65 10.18
CA GLN A 126 -30.22 -1.63 11.49
C GLN A 126 -30.19 -0.26 12.12
N TYR A 127 -29.98 0.81 11.34
CA TYR A 127 -29.67 2.14 11.86
C TYR A 127 -30.65 3.23 11.40
N HIS A 128 -31.47 2.99 10.37
CA HIS A 128 -32.35 3.98 9.75
C HIS A 128 -31.66 5.32 9.50
N PRO A 129 -30.49 5.36 8.81
CA PRO A 129 -29.71 6.57 8.71
C PRO A 129 -30.36 7.59 7.79
N LYS A 130 -30.19 8.87 8.09
CA LYS A 130 -30.49 9.96 7.17
C LYS A 130 -29.35 10.21 6.19
N LEU A 131 -28.13 9.94 6.62
CA LEU A 131 -26.91 10.16 5.84
C LEU A 131 -25.98 8.96 5.97
N ILE A 132 -25.41 8.53 4.83
CA ILE A 132 -24.24 7.66 4.79
C ILE A 132 -23.06 8.47 4.24
N ILE A 133 -21.93 8.45 4.93
CA ILE A 133 -20.66 8.97 4.46
C ILE A 133 -19.78 7.77 4.10
N SER A 134 -19.48 7.59 2.81
CA SER A 134 -18.56 6.53 2.40
C SER A 134 -17.11 6.97 2.62
N VAL A 135 -16.26 6.02 2.96
CA VAL A 135 -14.83 6.24 3.14
C VAL A 135 -14.05 5.20 2.34
N ASP A 136 -13.21 5.66 1.44
CA ASP A 136 -12.35 4.85 0.59
C ASP A 136 -13.10 4.01 -0.46
N HIS A 137 -14.31 4.42 -0.79
CA HIS A 137 -15.12 3.86 -1.87
C HIS A 137 -16.28 4.79 -2.22
N GLY A 138 -17.03 4.43 -3.27
CA GLY A 138 -18.30 5.07 -3.59
C GLY A 138 -18.31 5.76 -4.95
N ILE A 139 -17.17 6.17 -5.49
CA ILE A 139 -17.10 6.85 -6.80
C ILE A 139 -17.66 5.99 -7.94
N SER A 140 -17.55 4.67 -7.84
CA SER A 140 -18.09 3.71 -8.81
C SER A 140 -19.49 3.19 -8.46
N GLY A 141 -20.11 3.68 -7.37
CA GLY A 141 -21.36 3.19 -6.80
C GLY A 141 -22.64 3.87 -7.33
N ALA A 142 -22.68 4.41 -8.56
CA ALA A 142 -23.80 5.21 -9.06
C ALA A 142 -25.17 4.54 -8.89
N LYS A 143 -25.29 3.25 -9.24
CA LYS A 143 -26.55 2.50 -9.10
C LYS A 143 -26.98 2.31 -7.65
N GLN A 144 -26.04 2.02 -6.78
CA GLN A 144 -26.27 1.81 -5.34
C GLN A 144 -26.63 3.12 -4.65
N ILE A 145 -25.99 4.22 -5.04
CA ILE A 145 -26.29 5.56 -4.51
C ILE A 145 -27.70 6.01 -4.95
N SER A 146 -28.06 5.77 -6.22
CA SER A 146 -29.45 6.00 -6.67
C SER A 146 -30.46 5.12 -5.94
N TYR A 147 -30.08 3.90 -5.56
CA TYR A 147 -30.91 3.02 -4.74
C TYR A 147 -31.09 3.58 -3.32
N ALA A 148 -30.02 3.99 -2.65
CA ALA A 148 -30.06 4.61 -1.33
C ALA A 148 -30.95 5.87 -1.31
N LYS A 149 -30.85 6.71 -2.34
CA LYS A 149 -31.69 7.90 -2.50
C LYS A 149 -33.19 7.56 -2.57
N LYS A 150 -33.58 6.46 -3.23
CA LYS A 150 -34.98 5.98 -3.26
C LYS A 150 -35.47 5.54 -1.88
N LEU A 151 -34.59 5.12 -0.99
CA LEU A 151 -34.88 4.83 0.42
C LEU A 151 -34.89 6.07 1.31
N GLY A 152 -34.69 7.27 0.76
CA GLY A 152 -34.62 8.52 1.51
C GLY A 152 -33.29 8.76 2.26
N ILE A 153 -32.25 8.03 1.87
CA ILE A 153 -30.90 8.11 2.47
C ILE A 153 -30.01 8.98 1.59
N SER A 154 -29.49 10.07 2.14
CA SER A 154 -28.49 10.91 1.50
C SER A 154 -27.10 10.24 1.54
N ILE A 155 -26.29 10.43 0.49
CA ILE A 155 -24.94 9.87 0.40
C ILE A 155 -23.93 10.99 0.18
N ILE A 156 -22.86 11.00 0.99
CA ILE A 156 -21.60 11.73 0.74
C ILE A 156 -20.52 10.74 0.37
N VAL A 157 -19.81 10.99 -0.72
CA VAL A 157 -18.71 10.13 -1.17
C VAL A 157 -17.37 10.75 -0.80
N THR A 158 -16.50 10.00 -0.10
CA THR A 158 -15.08 10.33 0.06
C THR A 158 -14.24 9.20 -0.51
N ASP A 159 -13.58 9.45 -1.63
CA ASP A 159 -12.93 8.41 -2.42
C ASP A 159 -11.73 8.94 -3.21
N HIS A 160 -10.86 8.06 -3.64
CA HIS A 160 -9.68 8.39 -4.44
C HIS A 160 -9.49 7.46 -5.66
N HIS A 161 -10.28 6.39 -5.76
CA HIS A 161 -10.19 5.40 -6.82
C HIS A 161 -10.44 5.99 -8.22
N LEU A 162 -10.10 5.23 -9.25
CA LEU A 162 -10.30 5.66 -10.64
C LEU A 162 -11.77 5.99 -10.91
N LYS A 163 -12.02 7.18 -11.46
CA LYS A 163 -13.36 7.59 -11.85
C LYS A 163 -13.93 6.70 -12.95
N PRO A 164 -15.15 6.18 -12.78
CA PRO A 164 -15.87 5.49 -13.84
C PRO A 164 -16.38 6.49 -14.88
N LYS A 165 -16.91 5.98 -16.00
CA LYS A 165 -17.63 6.82 -16.98
C LYS A 165 -18.92 7.41 -16.39
N ASP A 166 -19.63 6.62 -15.58
CA ASP A 166 -20.87 7.02 -14.92
C ASP A 166 -20.56 7.40 -13.46
N GLU A 167 -20.39 8.70 -13.21
CA GLU A 167 -20.22 9.22 -11.85
C GLU A 167 -21.53 9.18 -11.06
N PRO A 168 -21.50 9.04 -9.72
CA PRO A 168 -22.70 8.94 -8.88
C PRO A 168 -23.37 10.31 -8.69
N LYS A 169 -24.12 10.77 -9.69
CA LYS A 169 -24.80 12.07 -9.73
C LYS A 169 -25.84 12.28 -8.62
N ASP A 170 -26.34 11.21 -8.04
CA ASP A 170 -27.32 11.24 -6.93
C ASP A 170 -26.67 11.40 -5.57
N ALA A 171 -25.35 11.42 -5.47
CA ALA A 171 -24.65 11.79 -4.24
C ALA A 171 -24.80 13.29 -3.93
N GLU A 172 -25.02 13.63 -2.66
CA GLU A 172 -25.16 15.01 -2.19
C GLU A 172 -23.86 15.80 -2.34
N ALA A 173 -22.72 15.17 -2.07
CA ALA A 173 -21.40 15.70 -2.37
C ALA A 173 -20.40 14.58 -2.65
N ILE A 174 -19.39 14.88 -3.47
CA ILE A 174 -18.32 13.96 -3.82
C ILE A 174 -16.99 14.65 -3.54
N PHE A 175 -16.21 14.10 -2.62
CA PHE A 175 -14.83 14.46 -2.35
C PHE A 175 -13.94 13.39 -2.95
N HIS A 176 -13.51 13.61 -4.19
CA HIS A 176 -12.69 12.66 -4.94
C HIS A 176 -11.32 13.27 -5.21
N ILE A 177 -10.27 12.72 -4.55
CA ILE A 177 -8.89 13.24 -4.63
C ILE A 177 -7.92 12.08 -4.94
N PRO A 178 -7.64 11.78 -6.22
CA PRO A 178 -6.81 10.64 -6.62
C PRO A 178 -5.35 10.68 -6.16
N SER A 179 -4.86 11.86 -5.74
CA SER A 179 -3.50 12.03 -5.22
C SER A 179 -3.38 11.71 -3.71
N LEU A 180 -4.50 11.44 -3.04
CA LEU A 180 -4.55 11.02 -1.64
C LEU A 180 -5.03 9.56 -1.55
N SER A 181 -4.86 8.96 -0.38
CA SER A 181 -5.53 7.71 0.01
C SER A 181 -6.95 8.00 0.53
N GLY A 182 -7.81 6.99 0.67
CA GLY A 182 -9.13 7.14 1.28
C GLY A 182 -9.06 7.74 2.68
N SER A 183 -8.09 7.31 3.50
CA SER A 183 -7.84 7.90 4.83
C SER A 183 -7.33 9.34 4.75
N GLY A 184 -6.55 9.67 3.73
CA GLY A 184 -6.11 11.05 3.47
C GLY A 184 -7.28 11.96 3.11
N VAL A 185 -8.21 11.52 2.25
CA VAL A 185 -9.44 12.25 1.93
C VAL A 185 -10.30 12.41 3.18
N ALA A 186 -10.52 11.32 3.94
CA ALA A 186 -11.27 11.35 5.19
C ALA A 186 -10.66 12.32 6.22
N TYR A 187 -9.32 12.37 6.33
CA TYR A 187 -8.62 13.31 7.20
C TYR A 187 -8.97 14.77 6.88
N PHE A 188 -8.92 15.16 5.60
CA PHE A 188 -9.22 16.54 5.21
C PHE A 188 -10.70 16.87 5.32
N VAL A 189 -11.62 15.95 4.99
CA VAL A 189 -13.06 16.16 5.16
C VAL A 189 -13.41 16.29 6.65
N ALA A 190 -12.92 15.41 7.50
CA ALA A 190 -13.12 15.46 8.94
C ALA A 190 -12.55 16.74 9.57
N LYS A 191 -11.40 17.23 9.05
CA LYS A 191 -10.81 18.49 9.49
C LYS A 191 -11.68 19.70 9.19
N GLU A 192 -12.32 19.77 8.03
CA GLU A 192 -13.26 20.86 7.72
C GLU A 192 -14.54 20.77 8.57
N ILE A 193 -15.04 19.55 8.84
CA ILE A 193 -16.16 19.33 9.77
C ILE A 193 -15.79 19.83 11.16
N LEU A 194 -14.62 19.44 11.69
CA LEU A 194 -14.15 19.94 12.99
C LEU A 194 -14.07 21.47 13.02
N LYS A 195 -13.46 22.07 12.01
CA LYS A 195 -13.30 23.54 11.93
C LYS A 195 -14.65 24.26 12.05
N HIS A 196 -15.70 23.73 11.42
CA HIS A 196 -17.04 24.33 11.43
C HIS A 196 -17.75 24.14 12.78
N PHE A 197 -17.68 22.93 13.34
CA PHE A 197 -18.42 22.57 14.56
C PHE A 197 -17.60 22.73 15.85
N SER A 198 -16.36 23.18 15.80
CA SER A 198 -15.47 23.28 16.98
C SER A 198 -16.03 24.17 18.09
N SER A 199 -16.75 25.24 17.74
CA SER A 199 -17.38 26.13 18.72
C SER A 199 -18.49 25.47 19.56
N LEU A 200 -18.97 24.29 19.14
CA LEU A 200 -20.06 23.56 19.81
C LEU A 200 -19.57 22.63 20.91
N ILE A 201 -18.28 22.44 21.08
CA ILE A 201 -17.69 21.55 22.08
C ILE A 201 -16.73 22.27 23.02
N ALA A 202 -16.91 22.06 24.33
CA ALA A 202 -16.08 22.69 25.35
C ALA A 202 -14.57 22.31 25.26
N ASN A 203 -14.27 21.10 24.78
CA ASN A 203 -12.90 20.54 24.70
C ASN A 203 -12.39 20.40 23.24
N HIS A 204 -12.68 21.35 22.36
CA HIS A 204 -12.21 21.31 20.97
C HIS A 204 -10.69 21.23 20.83
N GLN A 205 -9.92 21.74 21.81
CA GLN A 205 -8.46 21.63 21.84
C GLN A 205 -7.98 20.17 21.83
N SER A 206 -8.66 19.27 22.55
CA SER A 206 -8.34 17.84 22.51
C SER A 206 -8.52 17.25 21.11
N LEU A 207 -9.64 17.55 20.44
CA LEU A 207 -9.89 17.04 19.10
C LEU A 207 -8.95 17.63 18.06
N ILE A 208 -8.57 18.91 18.17
CA ILE A 208 -7.53 19.51 17.32
C ILE A 208 -6.21 18.77 17.50
N SER A 209 -5.87 18.34 18.72
CA SER A 209 -4.63 17.59 18.96
C SER A 209 -4.58 16.25 18.22
N HIS A 210 -5.72 15.56 18.04
CA HIS A 210 -5.80 14.33 17.27
C HIS A 210 -5.40 14.53 15.79
N PHE A 211 -5.81 15.65 15.16
CA PHE A 211 -5.43 15.97 13.78
C PHE A 211 -3.94 16.24 13.61
N ASN A 212 -3.24 16.62 14.68
CA ASN A 212 -1.80 16.86 14.65
C ASN A 212 -0.98 15.67 15.18
N SER A 213 -1.63 14.58 15.59
CA SER A 213 -0.99 13.41 16.18
C SER A 213 -1.52 12.10 15.57
N ASP A 214 -2.36 11.37 16.30
CA ASP A 214 -2.78 10.03 15.94
C ASP A 214 -3.65 9.94 14.66
N TYR A 215 -4.38 10.98 14.28
CA TYR A 215 -5.06 11.01 12.97
C TYR A 215 -4.07 11.12 11.81
N LEU A 216 -2.95 11.83 11.98
CA LEU A 216 -1.86 11.79 11.00
C LEU A 216 -1.19 10.41 10.93
N ALA A 217 -1.02 9.73 12.07
CA ALA A 217 -0.53 8.36 12.09
C ALA A 217 -1.50 7.43 11.32
N LEU A 218 -2.81 7.52 11.56
CA LEU A 218 -3.83 6.73 10.85
C LEU A 218 -3.82 7.03 9.34
N ALA A 219 -3.82 8.30 8.95
CA ALA A 219 -3.76 8.69 7.54
C ALA A 219 -2.47 8.22 6.85
N SER A 220 -1.33 8.20 7.56
CA SER A 220 -0.07 7.66 7.02
C SER A 220 -0.11 6.14 6.87
N ILE A 221 -0.79 5.41 7.77
CA ILE A 221 -1.00 3.97 7.62
C ILE A 221 -1.77 3.67 6.34
N GLY A 222 -2.91 4.34 6.12
CA GLY A 222 -3.69 4.14 4.91
C GLY A 222 -2.92 4.52 3.65
N THR A 223 -2.28 5.69 3.63
CA THR A 223 -1.50 6.17 2.48
C THR A 223 -0.40 5.18 2.06
N ILE A 224 0.32 4.59 3.01
CA ILE A 224 1.37 3.61 2.72
C ILE A 224 0.77 2.25 2.34
N ALA A 225 -0.30 1.83 3.03
CA ALA A 225 -0.96 0.54 2.80
C ALA A 225 -1.56 0.43 1.41
N ASP A 226 -2.15 1.51 0.91
CA ASP A 226 -2.74 1.58 -0.43
C ASP A 226 -1.74 1.97 -1.54
N LEU A 227 -0.45 2.08 -1.22
CA LEU A 227 0.62 2.36 -2.17
C LEU A 227 0.42 3.68 -2.94
N VAL A 228 -0.16 4.68 -2.30
CA VAL A 228 -0.29 6.03 -2.90
C VAL A 228 1.09 6.64 -3.08
N PRO A 229 1.35 7.33 -4.21
CA PRO A 229 2.64 7.98 -4.43
C PRO A 229 2.99 8.99 -3.33
N LEU A 230 4.18 8.84 -2.74
CA LEU A 230 4.70 9.72 -1.69
C LEU A 230 5.27 11.02 -2.27
N THR A 231 4.41 11.76 -2.94
CA THR A 231 4.67 13.09 -3.52
C THR A 231 3.68 14.10 -2.93
N ASP A 232 3.96 15.36 -3.06
CA ASP A 232 3.08 16.47 -2.67
C ASP A 232 2.44 16.29 -1.27
N ILE A 233 1.12 16.33 -1.20
CA ILE A 233 0.38 16.30 0.07
C ILE A 233 0.41 14.90 0.70
N SER A 234 0.39 13.80 -0.08
CA SER A 234 0.54 12.44 0.45
C SER A 234 1.90 12.27 1.13
N ARG A 235 2.97 12.86 0.55
CA ARG A 235 4.28 12.91 1.22
C ARG A 235 4.21 13.70 2.52
N SER A 236 3.51 14.84 2.57
CA SER A 236 3.34 15.63 3.79
C SER A 236 2.65 14.83 4.89
N ILE A 237 1.56 14.12 4.55
CA ILE A 237 0.86 13.25 5.51
C ILE A 237 1.80 12.19 6.08
N VAL A 238 2.52 11.47 5.22
CA VAL A 238 3.41 10.39 5.67
C VAL A 238 4.62 10.93 6.43
N TYR A 239 5.27 12.01 5.93
CA TYR A 239 6.44 12.60 6.58
C TYR A 239 6.14 13.07 8.01
N HIS A 240 5.00 13.75 8.21
CA HIS A 240 4.60 14.20 9.54
C HIS A 240 3.97 13.08 10.37
N GLY A 241 3.17 12.21 9.74
CA GLY A 241 2.50 11.11 10.43
C GLY A 241 3.48 10.08 11.03
N LEU A 242 4.57 9.75 10.33
CA LEU A 242 5.59 8.85 10.87
C LEU A 242 6.22 9.37 12.16
N LYS A 243 6.40 10.70 12.28
CA LYS A 243 6.96 11.32 13.48
C LYS A 243 6.04 11.21 14.70
N THR A 244 4.72 11.14 14.48
CA THR A 244 3.74 11.07 15.58
C THR A 244 3.75 9.74 16.31
N PHE A 245 4.27 8.67 15.69
CA PHE A 245 4.37 7.35 16.34
C PHE A 245 5.23 7.34 17.60
N GLN A 246 6.20 8.24 17.70
CA GLN A 246 7.05 8.36 18.89
C GLN A 246 6.28 8.81 20.14
N THR A 247 5.17 9.52 19.96
CA THR A 247 4.35 10.10 21.03
C THR A 247 2.91 9.58 21.01
N ILE A 248 2.65 8.48 20.29
CA ILE A 248 1.30 7.95 20.12
C ILE A 248 0.66 7.58 21.45
N LYS A 249 -0.56 8.09 21.70
CA LYS A 249 -1.32 7.81 22.92
C LYS A 249 -2.49 6.86 22.68
N ARG A 250 -2.94 6.71 21.44
CA ARG A 250 -4.06 5.86 21.04
C ARG A 250 -3.84 4.41 21.46
N PRO A 251 -4.69 3.83 22.36
CA PRO A 251 -4.47 2.49 22.90
C PRO A 251 -4.36 1.43 21.80
N GLY A 252 -5.25 1.48 20.79
CA GLY A 252 -5.23 0.53 19.69
C GLY A 252 -3.90 0.48 18.93
N LEU A 253 -3.34 1.63 18.56
CA LEU A 253 -2.03 1.68 17.88
C LEU A 253 -0.90 1.24 18.81
N LYS A 254 -0.89 1.65 20.08
CA LYS A 254 0.12 1.20 21.06
C LYS A 254 0.15 -0.33 21.17
N HIS A 255 -1.00 -0.95 21.34
CA HIS A 255 -1.08 -2.40 21.48
C HIS A 255 -0.75 -3.15 20.17
N ILE A 256 -1.04 -2.59 18.99
CA ILE A 256 -0.55 -3.14 17.72
C ILE A 256 0.99 -3.14 17.67
N LEU A 257 1.63 -2.03 18.06
CA LEU A 257 3.09 -1.91 18.08
C LEU A 257 3.73 -2.90 19.09
N GLN A 258 3.15 -3.02 20.28
CA GLN A 258 3.62 -3.95 21.34
C GLN A 258 3.47 -5.41 20.90
N GLU A 259 2.31 -5.78 20.36
CA GLU A 259 2.07 -7.14 19.84
C GLU A 259 3.04 -7.50 18.72
N ALA A 260 3.35 -6.53 17.86
CA ALA A 260 4.33 -6.67 16.78
C ALA A 260 5.79 -6.59 17.27
N LYS A 261 6.06 -6.23 18.52
CA LYS A 261 7.40 -6.03 19.11
C LYS A 261 8.23 -4.97 18.40
N ILE A 262 7.57 -3.88 18.00
CA ILE A 262 8.20 -2.75 17.30
C ILE A 262 7.97 -1.40 18.03
N ASP A 263 7.42 -1.42 19.23
CA ASP A 263 7.12 -0.25 20.07
C ASP A 263 8.34 0.58 20.47
N ASN A 264 9.53 -0.05 20.48
CA ASN A 264 10.81 0.59 20.80
C ASN A 264 11.65 0.96 19.56
N LYS A 265 11.04 0.99 18.37
CA LYS A 265 11.73 1.28 17.11
C LYS A 265 11.13 2.50 16.43
N PRO A 266 11.91 3.25 15.65
CA PRO A 266 11.36 4.22 14.72
C PRO A 266 10.43 3.51 13.74
N ILE A 267 9.25 4.08 13.53
CA ILE A 267 8.30 3.57 12.54
C ILE A 267 8.60 4.24 11.20
N THR A 268 8.87 3.41 10.20
CA THR A 268 9.15 3.81 8.83
C THR A 268 8.06 3.27 7.89
N PRO A 269 8.08 3.61 6.60
CA PRO A 269 7.17 2.99 5.64
C PRO A 269 7.25 1.46 5.62
N TYR A 270 8.39 0.87 5.97
CA TYR A 270 8.56 -0.57 6.07
C TYR A 270 7.68 -1.18 7.19
N GLU A 271 7.76 -0.64 8.41
CA GLU A 271 6.95 -1.13 9.53
C GLU A 271 5.46 -1.00 9.23
N ILE A 272 5.05 0.10 8.59
CA ILE A 272 3.64 0.26 8.19
C ILE A 272 3.27 -0.76 7.12
N GLY A 273 3.99 -0.83 6.00
CA GLY A 273 3.62 -1.64 4.84
C GLY A 273 3.75 -3.16 5.07
N TYR A 274 4.71 -3.59 5.91
CA TYR A 274 4.98 -5.03 6.12
C TYR A 274 4.58 -5.58 7.48
N ILE A 275 4.31 -4.72 8.47
CA ILE A 275 4.00 -5.17 9.84
C ILE A 275 2.62 -4.68 10.29
N ILE A 276 2.32 -3.38 10.25
CA ILE A 276 1.09 -2.78 10.78
C ILE A 276 -0.09 -3.05 9.83
N ALA A 277 -0.03 -2.55 8.60
CA ALA A 277 -1.12 -2.67 7.62
C ALA A 277 -1.48 -4.13 7.31
N PRO A 278 -0.53 -5.09 7.18
CA PRO A 278 -0.88 -6.50 7.01
C PRO A 278 -1.67 -7.11 8.17
N ARG A 279 -1.50 -6.62 9.40
CA ARG A 279 -2.29 -7.05 10.57
C ARG A 279 -3.74 -6.58 10.44
N ILE A 280 -3.94 -5.28 10.14
CA ILE A 280 -5.27 -4.71 9.90
C ILE A 280 -5.96 -5.46 8.75
N ASN A 281 -5.29 -5.61 7.62
CA ASN A 281 -5.79 -6.29 6.43
C ASN A 281 -6.12 -7.77 6.65
N ALA A 282 -5.42 -8.47 7.58
CA ALA A 282 -5.65 -9.88 7.85
C ALA A 282 -7.05 -10.13 8.41
N VAL A 283 -7.56 -9.20 9.24
CA VAL A 283 -8.91 -9.30 9.81
C VAL A 283 -9.95 -9.33 8.69
N GLY A 284 -9.91 -8.40 7.74
CA GLY A 284 -10.83 -8.37 6.61
C GLY A 284 -10.69 -9.52 5.61
N ARG A 285 -9.58 -10.29 5.66
CA ARG A 285 -9.37 -11.46 4.81
C ARG A 285 -9.90 -12.76 5.40
N LEU A 286 -9.83 -12.93 6.72
CA LEU A 286 -10.16 -14.19 7.41
C LEU A 286 -11.37 -14.06 8.35
N LYS A 287 -11.70 -12.84 8.79
CA LYS A 287 -12.79 -12.50 9.72
C LYS A 287 -13.53 -11.27 9.24
N HIS A 288 -14.31 -10.64 10.11
CA HIS A 288 -14.99 -9.38 9.85
C HIS A 288 -14.12 -8.19 10.25
N ALA A 289 -13.88 -7.24 9.34
CA ALA A 289 -12.94 -6.13 9.57
C ALA A 289 -13.39 -5.11 10.63
N ILE A 290 -14.64 -5.15 11.10
CA ILE A 290 -15.15 -4.26 12.15
C ILE A 290 -14.31 -4.30 13.43
N ASP A 291 -13.66 -5.44 13.74
CA ASP A 291 -12.83 -5.55 14.94
C ASP A 291 -11.53 -4.75 14.82
N ALA A 292 -11.03 -4.54 13.60
CA ALA A 292 -9.92 -3.63 13.35
C ALA A 292 -10.32 -2.17 13.61
N LEU A 293 -11.51 -1.76 13.17
CA LEU A 293 -12.04 -0.43 13.46
C LEU A 293 -12.29 -0.26 14.97
N ARG A 294 -12.90 -1.24 15.63
CA ARG A 294 -13.12 -1.24 17.10
C ARG A 294 -11.81 -1.09 17.86
N LEU A 295 -10.76 -1.79 17.44
CA LEU A 295 -9.43 -1.68 18.04
C LEU A 295 -8.90 -0.25 17.92
N LEU A 296 -9.02 0.37 16.76
CA LEU A 296 -8.52 1.72 16.55
C LEU A 296 -9.35 2.79 17.27
N CYS A 297 -10.64 2.54 17.54
CA CYS A 297 -11.55 3.51 18.16
C CYS A 297 -11.67 3.37 19.68
N THR A 298 -11.27 2.24 20.29
CA THR A 298 -11.44 2.05 21.73
C THR A 298 -10.48 2.90 22.56
N ASN A 299 -10.99 3.49 23.64
CA ASN A 299 -10.21 4.18 24.66
C ASN A 299 -9.86 3.26 25.85
N ASP A 300 -10.46 2.05 25.92
CA ASP A 300 -10.15 1.04 26.93
C ASP A 300 -8.89 0.26 26.54
N SER A 301 -7.85 0.41 27.36
CA SER A 301 -6.55 -0.24 27.11
C SER A 301 -6.61 -1.76 27.20
N ASN A 302 -7.46 -2.31 28.09
CA ASN A 302 -7.62 -3.77 28.21
C ASN A 302 -8.30 -4.33 26.96
N ARG A 303 -9.36 -3.68 26.53
CA ARG A 303 -10.06 -4.04 25.29
C ARG A 303 -9.15 -3.91 24.07
N ALA A 304 -8.34 -2.85 23.99
CA ALA A 304 -7.36 -2.66 22.93
C ALA A 304 -6.32 -3.79 22.91
N SER A 305 -5.83 -4.20 24.09
CA SER A 305 -4.88 -5.32 24.22
C SER A 305 -5.46 -6.64 23.71
N GLU A 306 -6.69 -6.97 24.10
CA GLU A 306 -7.40 -8.15 23.62
C GLU A 306 -7.56 -8.17 22.09
N LEU A 307 -8.07 -7.07 21.53
CA LEU A 307 -8.31 -6.95 20.10
C LEU A 307 -6.99 -6.98 19.30
N ALA A 308 -5.92 -6.33 19.80
CA ALA A 308 -4.61 -6.37 19.17
C ALA A 308 -4.02 -7.78 19.16
N HIS A 309 -4.16 -8.53 20.27
CA HIS A 309 -3.72 -9.92 20.34
C HIS A 309 -4.50 -10.80 19.34
N GLN A 310 -5.84 -10.65 19.27
CA GLN A 310 -6.66 -11.39 18.31
C GLN A 310 -6.29 -11.06 16.85
N MET A 311 -5.99 -9.79 16.57
CA MET A 311 -5.51 -9.33 15.26
C MET A 311 -4.15 -9.93 14.92
N GLY A 312 -3.21 -9.96 15.88
CA GLY A 312 -1.89 -10.56 15.72
C GLY A 312 -1.98 -12.05 15.41
N GLN A 313 -2.85 -12.79 16.15
CA GLN A 313 -3.10 -14.20 15.88
C GLN A 313 -3.71 -14.42 14.49
N THR A 314 -4.72 -13.62 14.11
CA THR A 314 -5.33 -13.71 12.77
C THR A 314 -4.31 -13.44 11.66
N ASN A 315 -3.38 -12.49 11.88
CA ASN A 315 -2.31 -12.25 10.92
C ASN A 315 -1.31 -13.41 10.83
N LYS A 316 -1.01 -14.06 11.96
CA LYS A 316 -0.18 -15.27 11.98
C LYS A 316 -0.86 -16.42 11.22
N ASP A 317 -2.14 -16.69 11.50
CA ASP A 317 -2.92 -17.70 10.79
C ASP A 317 -2.92 -17.43 9.27
N ARG A 318 -3.06 -16.17 8.87
CA ARG A 318 -2.94 -15.79 7.46
C ARG A 318 -1.53 -16.06 6.90
N GLN A 319 -0.47 -15.77 7.65
CA GLN A 319 0.92 -16.02 7.21
C GLN A 319 1.17 -17.51 7.00
N ASP A 320 0.76 -18.35 7.96
CA ASP A 320 0.92 -19.80 7.92
C ASP A 320 0.13 -20.40 6.74
N LEU A 321 -1.11 -19.91 6.52
CA LEU A 321 -1.93 -20.31 5.38
C LEU A 321 -1.31 -19.89 4.03
N VAL A 322 -0.75 -18.70 3.96
CA VAL A 322 -0.04 -18.20 2.76
C VAL A 322 1.22 -19.02 2.50
N GLU A 323 2.00 -19.35 3.53
CA GLU A 323 3.24 -20.13 3.39
C GLU A 323 2.95 -21.53 2.84
N THR A 324 1.99 -22.23 3.45
CA THR A 324 1.57 -23.58 3.01
C THR A 324 1.06 -23.55 1.56
N THR A 325 0.12 -22.63 1.27
CA THR A 325 -0.46 -22.52 -0.07
C THR A 325 0.58 -22.10 -1.12
N LEU A 326 1.52 -21.23 -0.76
CA LEU A 326 2.59 -20.81 -1.67
C LEU A 326 3.53 -21.97 -2.01
N LYS A 327 3.85 -22.84 -1.05
CA LYS A 327 4.65 -24.03 -1.30
C LYS A 327 3.99 -24.95 -2.33
N GLU A 328 2.69 -25.24 -2.14
CA GLU A 328 1.90 -26.00 -3.12
C GLU A 328 1.87 -25.33 -4.50
N ALA A 329 1.64 -24.01 -4.52
CA ALA A 329 1.59 -23.24 -5.77
C ALA A 329 2.93 -23.28 -6.52
N ILE A 330 4.05 -23.16 -5.81
CA ILE A 330 5.39 -23.26 -6.39
C ILE A 330 5.61 -24.68 -6.97
N GLU A 331 5.27 -25.73 -6.23
CA GLU A 331 5.38 -27.11 -6.72
C GLU A 331 4.58 -27.35 -8.00
N MET A 332 3.38 -26.74 -8.10
CA MET A 332 2.57 -26.78 -9.33
C MET A 332 3.26 -26.09 -10.50
N VAL A 333 3.83 -24.89 -10.27
CA VAL A 333 4.57 -24.15 -11.31
C VAL A 333 5.80 -24.93 -11.78
N GLU A 334 6.58 -25.49 -10.84
CA GLU A 334 7.78 -26.28 -11.18
C GLU A 334 7.42 -27.55 -11.99
N LYS A 335 6.30 -28.22 -11.68
CA LYS A 335 5.79 -29.34 -12.49
C LYS A 335 5.45 -28.90 -13.92
N ILE A 336 4.82 -27.71 -14.07
CA ILE A 336 4.52 -27.14 -15.40
C ILE A 336 5.81 -26.83 -16.17
N ILE A 337 6.77 -26.19 -15.51
CA ILE A 337 8.07 -25.85 -16.12
C ILE A 337 8.81 -27.13 -16.56
N LYS A 338 8.85 -28.16 -15.71
CA LYS A 338 9.50 -29.44 -16.04
C LYS A 338 8.85 -30.10 -17.27
N LYS A 339 7.50 -30.05 -17.37
CA LYS A 339 6.76 -30.62 -18.50
C LYS A 339 6.98 -29.82 -19.79
N GLN A 340 6.92 -28.50 -19.71
CA GLN A 340 7.02 -27.60 -20.89
C GLN A 340 8.46 -27.19 -21.25
N LYS A 341 9.44 -27.51 -20.40
CA LYS A 341 10.85 -27.10 -20.50
C LYS A 341 11.05 -25.58 -20.59
N LYS A 342 10.04 -24.80 -20.19
CA LYS A 342 10.08 -23.32 -20.15
C LYS A 342 9.06 -22.78 -19.15
N ILE A 343 9.29 -21.56 -18.67
CA ILE A 343 8.33 -20.84 -17.83
C ILE A 343 7.16 -20.39 -18.73
N PRO A 344 5.90 -20.67 -18.39
CA PRO A 344 4.75 -20.16 -19.14
C PRO A 344 4.73 -18.62 -19.21
N ILE A 345 4.30 -18.06 -20.34
CA ILE A 345 4.14 -16.58 -20.48
C ILE A 345 3.11 -16.04 -19.48
N PHE A 346 2.07 -16.82 -19.20
CA PHE A 346 1.04 -16.53 -18.21
C PHE A 346 0.86 -17.75 -17.31
N ILE A 347 0.98 -17.58 -16.00
CA ILE A 347 0.85 -18.67 -15.03
C ILE A 347 -0.61 -18.75 -14.57
N ILE A 348 -1.24 -19.91 -14.71
CA ILE A 348 -2.60 -20.16 -14.22
C ILE A 348 -2.55 -21.32 -13.25
N LEU A 349 -3.01 -21.07 -12.02
CA LEU A 349 -3.07 -22.07 -10.96
C LEU A 349 -4.51 -22.20 -10.47
N LYS A 350 -4.99 -23.41 -10.27
CA LYS A 350 -6.32 -23.67 -9.73
C LYS A 350 -6.29 -24.76 -8.66
N ASN A 351 -6.93 -24.48 -7.53
CA ASN A 351 -7.15 -25.49 -6.49
C ASN A 351 -8.43 -25.12 -5.71
N LYS A 352 -9.40 -26.03 -5.67
CA LYS A 352 -10.70 -25.83 -5.01
C LYS A 352 -10.63 -25.64 -3.49
N ASN A 353 -9.52 -26.06 -2.87
CA ASN A 353 -9.34 -26.04 -1.43
C ASN A 353 -8.58 -24.79 -0.92
N TRP A 354 -8.08 -23.95 -1.80
CA TRP A 354 -7.40 -22.72 -1.37
C TRP A 354 -8.40 -21.69 -0.85
N HIS A 355 -8.00 -20.97 0.18
CA HIS A 355 -8.85 -19.95 0.79
C HIS A 355 -8.92 -18.69 -0.10
N GLU A 356 -10.13 -18.23 -0.43
CA GLU A 356 -10.33 -17.08 -1.33
C GLU A 356 -9.67 -15.77 -0.84
N GLY A 357 -9.58 -15.55 0.48
CA GLY A 357 -8.97 -14.36 1.08
C GLY A 357 -7.46 -14.23 0.83
N ILE A 358 -6.76 -15.32 0.42
CA ILE A 358 -5.30 -15.30 0.23
C ILE A 358 -4.84 -15.52 -1.22
N ILE A 359 -5.72 -15.94 -2.14
CA ILE A 359 -5.30 -16.23 -3.53
C ILE A 359 -4.62 -15.03 -4.21
N GLY A 360 -5.02 -13.80 -3.86
CA GLY A 360 -4.38 -12.57 -4.35
C GLY A 360 -2.95 -12.39 -3.84
N LEU A 361 -2.65 -12.86 -2.62
CA LEU A 361 -1.29 -12.85 -2.08
C LEU A 361 -0.43 -13.92 -2.76
N ILE A 362 -1.00 -15.09 -3.03
CA ILE A 362 -0.32 -16.16 -3.77
C ILE A 362 -0.01 -15.70 -5.19
N ALA A 363 -0.99 -15.12 -5.90
CA ALA A 363 -0.77 -14.58 -7.24
C ALA A 363 0.38 -13.56 -7.26
N GLY A 364 0.42 -12.64 -6.28
CA GLY A 364 1.50 -11.65 -6.15
C GLY A 364 2.87 -12.30 -5.95
N LYS A 365 2.99 -13.24 -5.02
CA LYS A 365 4.26 -13.94 -4.73
C LYS A 365 4.76 -14.80 -5.91
N ILE A 366 3.86 -15.44 -6.64
CA ILE A 366 4.21 -16.20 -7.86
C ILE A 366 4.65 -15.23 -8.96
N THR A 367 3.91 -14.13 -9.17
CA THR A 367 4.30 -13.09 -10.15
C THR A 367 5.67 -12.51 -9.83
N GLU A 368 5.97 -12.21 -8.58
CA GLU A 368 7.26 -11.69 -8.14
C GLU A 368 8.40 -12.69 -8.39
N LYS A 369 8.19 -13.97 -8.00
CA LYS A 369 9.19 -15.02 -8.12
C LYS A 369 9.56 -15.35 -9.58
N TYR A 370 8.56 -15.50 -10.45
CA TYR A 370 8.78 -15.93 -11.83
C TYR A 370 8.76 -14.78 -12.85
N TYR A 371 8.42 -13.58 -12.41
CA TYR A 371 8.19 -12.40 -13.25
C TYR A 371 7.28 -12.72 -14.45
N ARG A 372 6.11 -13.30 -14.14
CA ARG A 372 5.07 -13.66 -15.12
C ARG A 372 3.70 -13.19 -14.59
N PRO A 373 2.81 -12.69 -15.47
CA PRO A 373 1.42 -12.49 -15.09
C PRO A 373 0.84 -13.81 -14.56
N THR A 374 0.13 -13.74 -13.45
CA THR A 374 -0.36 -14.92 -12.75
C THR A 374 -1.82 -14.78 -12.39
N LEU A 375 -2.63 -15.81 -12.68
CA LEU A 375 -4.00 -15.97 -12.23
C LEU A 375 -4.09 -17.17 -11.29
N VAL A 376 -4.58 -16.93 -10.09
CA VAL A 376 -4.84 -17.98 -9.09
C VAL A 376 -6.35 -18.09 -8.87
N LEU A 377 -6.87 -19.31 -8.96
CA LEU A 377 -8.29 -19.62 -8.92
C LEU A 377 -8.60 -20.58 -7.76
N THR A 378 -9.72 -20.31 -7.06
CA THR A 378 -10.28 -21.21 -6.05
C THR A 378 -11.79 -21.30 -6.19
N LYS A 379 -12.41 -22.35 -5.66
CA LYS A 379 -13.86 -22.52 -5.67
C LYS A 379 -14.49 -21.91 -4.42
N SER A 380 -15.44 -21.02 -4.60
CA SER A 380 -16.19 -20.39 -3.51
C SER A 380 -17.61 -20.09 -3.99
N ASP A 381 -18.62 -20.43 -3.16
CA ASP A 381 -20.03 -20.13 -3.39
C ASP A 381 -20.57 -20.66 -4.75
N GLY A 382 -20.08 -21.83 -5.20
CA GLY A 382 -20.52 -22.45 -6.46
C GLY A 382 -19.82 -21.91 -7.73
N PHE A 383 -18.95 -20.90 -7.60
CA PHE A 383 -18.18 -20.31 -8.71
C PHE A 383 -16.68 -20.45 -8.47
N TRP A 384 -15.90 -20.27 -9.52
CA TRP A 384 -14.47 -20.06 -9.41
C TRP A 384 -14.17 -18.58 -9.23
N LYS A 385 -13.58 -18.23 -8.10
CA LYS A 385 -13.06 -16.90 -7.85
C LYS A 385 -11.58 -16.85 -8.18
N GLY A 386 -11.20 -15.87 -8.99
CA GLY A 386 -9.84 -15.68 -9.45
C GLY A 386 -9.25 -14.36 -8.95
N SER A 387 -7.98 -14.39 -8.62
CA SER A 387 -7.19 -13.19 -8.40
C SER A 387 -5.96 -13.21 -9.30
N ALA A 388 -5.81 -12.17 -10.09
CA ALA A 388 -4.72 -12.01 -11.03
C ALA A 388 -3.75 -10.92 -10.58
N ARG A 389 -2.46 -11.11 -10.88
CA ARG A 389 -1.40 -10.11 -10.72
C ARG A 389 -0.58 -10.02 -11.99
N SER A 390 -0.11 -8.82 -12.30
CA SER A 390 0.58 -8.55 -13.56
C SER A 390 2.01 -8.07 -13.35
N ILE A 391 2.75 -8.08 -14.44
CA ILE A 391 4.02 -7.38 -14.63
C ILE A 391 3.76 -6.06 -15.36
N SER A 392 4.71 -5.14 -15.37
CA SER A 392 4.57 -3.80 -15.94
C SER A 392 4.13 -3.79 -17.42
N ALA A 393 4.50 -4.84 -18.17
CA ALA A 393 4.24 -4.96 -19.60
C ALA A 393 2.81 -5.36 -19.98
N LEU A 394 1.95 -5.77 -19.04
CA LEU A 394 0.58 -6.20 -19.32
C LEU A 394 -0.44 -5.46 -18.45
N HIS A 395 -1.47 -4.85 -19.07
CA HIS A 395 -2.62 -4.33 -18.35
C HIS A 395 -3.61 -5.47 -18.04
N MET A 396 -3.58 -5.98 -16.80
CA MET A 396 -4.30 -7.20 -16.41
C MET A 396 -5.81 -7.11 -16.61
N THR A 397 -6.42 -6.03 -16.14
CA THR A 397 -7.88 -5.89 -16.22
C THR A 397 -8.37 -5.78 -17.66
N ASP A 398 -7.70 -4.99 -18.50
CA ASP A 398 -8.08 -4.87 -19.92
C ASP A 398 -7.89 -6.18 -20.68
N PHE A 399 -6.79 -6.89 -20.37
CA PHE A 399 -6.54 -8.22 -20.94
C PHE A 399 -7.67 -9.21 -20.57
N LEU A 400 -8.06 -9.27 -19.31
CA LEU A 400 -9.12 -10.19 -18.85
C LEU A 400 -10.49 -9.79 -19.40
N ARG A 401 -10.78 -8.51 -19.58
CA ARG A 401 -12.02 -8.03 -20.21
C ARG A 401 -12.20 -8.51 -21.65
N THR A 402 -11.13 -8.81 -22.37
CA THR A 402 -11.25 -9.41 -23.72
C THR A 402 -11.96 -10.76 -23.71
N PHE A 403 -12.12 -11.38 -22.53
CA PHE A 403 -12.80 -12.67 -22.33
C PHE A 403 -14.12 -12.53 -21.55
N GLU A 404 -14.74 -11.36 -21.50
CA GLU A 404 -15.99 -11.10 -20.74
C GLU A 404 -17.10 -12.12 -21.02
N LYS A 405 -17.17 -12.66 -22.24
CA LYS A 405 -18.16 -13.72 -22.63
C LYS A 405 -18.05 -15.00 -21.78
N HIS A 406 -16.91 -15.24 -21.14
CA HIS A 406 -16.63 -16.42 -20.33
C HIS A 406 -16.50 -16.09 -18.84
N ILE A 407 -16.64 -14.82 -18.45
CA ILE A 407 -16.44 -14.32 -17.11
C ILE A 407 -17.77 -13.76 -16.60
N ILE A 408 -18.15 -14.10 -15.36
CA ILE A 408 -19.35 -13.56 -14.70
C ILE A 408 -19.12 -12.11 -14.29
N SER A 409 -17.96 -11.83 -13.69
CA SER A 409 -17.56 -10.49 -13.29
C SER A 409 -16.04 -10.35 -13.36
N VAL A 410 -15.56 -9.18 -13.75
CA VAL A 410 -14.14 -8.82 -13.76
C VAL A 410 -13.97 -7.37 -13.37
N GLY A 411 -13.04 -7.09 -12.48
CA GLY A 411 -12.72 -5.75 -12.03
C GLY A 411 -11.28 -5.66 -11.52
N GLY A 412 -10.76 -4.45 -11.45
CA GLY A 412 -9.40 -4.20 -10.96
C GLY A 412 -8.68 -3.10 -11.73
N HIS A 413 -7.35 -3.13 -11.66
CA HIS A 413 -6.43 -2.13 -12.20
C HIS A 413 -5.40 -2.76 -13.14
N LYS A 414 -4.44 -1.94 -13.61
CA LYS A 414 -3.37 -2.40 -14.50
C LYS A 414 -2.60 -3.61 -13.95
N GLN A 415 -2.27 -3.60 -12.65
CA GLN A 415 -1.39 -4.59 -12.02
C GLN A 415 -2.14 -5.73 -11.32
N ALA A 416 -3.45 -5.59 -11.09
CA ALA A 416 -4.22 -6.55 -10.32
C ALA A 416 -5.68 -6.59 -10.77
N ALA A 417 -6.26 -7.79 -10.85
CA ALA A 417 -7.68 -7.97 -11.16
C ALA A 417 -8.29 -9.11 -10.34
N GLY A 418 -9.57 -8.96 -10.03
CA GLY A 418 -10.42 -10.02 -9.51
C GLY A 418 -11.43 -10.46 -10.57
N LEU A 419 -11.80 -11.73 -10.57
CA LEU A 419 -12.82 -12.26 -11.49
C LEU A 419 -13.62 -13.40 -10.87
N SER A 420 -14.80 -13.65 -11.43
CA SER A 420 -15.63 -14.81 -11.11
C SER A 420 -16.00 -15.55 -12.39
N VAL A 421 -15.95 -16.88 -12.37
CA VAL A 421 -16.20 -17.74 -13.53
C VAL A 421 -17.04 -18.96 -13.12
N SER A 422 -17.98 -19.38 -13.97
CA SER A 422 -18.74 -20.60 -13.78
C SER A 422 -17.90 -21.86 -14.07
N ASP A 423 -18.28 -23.00 -13.47
CA ASP A 423 -17.60 -24.29 -13.73
C ASP A 423 -17.51 -24.59 -15.24
N GLY A 424 -18.59 -24.39 -15.98
CA GLY A 424 -18.64 -24.71 -17.42
C GLY A 424 -17.73 -23.83 -18.28
N ASN A 425 -17.45 -22.60 -17.85
CA ASN A 425 -16.63 -21.65 -18.62
C ASN A 425 -15.15 -21.66 -18.22
N LEU A 426 -14.78 -22.30 -17.10
CA LEU A 426 -13.42 -22.22 -16.58
C LEU A 426 -12.36 -22.72 -17.56
N ASP A 427 -12.54 -23.93 -18.10
CA ASP A 427 -11.55 -24.52 -19.01
C ASP A 427 -11.51 -23.79 -20.36
N ILE A 428 -12.66 -23.22 -20.80
CA ILE A 428 -12.73 -22.38 -21.99
C ILE A 428 -11.92 -21.10 -21.78
N LEU A 429 -12.09 -20.44 -20.62
CA LEU A 429 -11.35 -19.25 -20.26
C LEU A 429 -9.83 -19.51 -20.21
N ILE A 430 -9.41 -20.58 -19.53
CA ILE A 430 -7.99 -20.96 -19.42
C ILE A 430 -7.36 -21.14 -20.81
N LYS A 431 -7.99 -21.96 -21.67
CA LYS A 431 -7.51 -22.18 -23.05
C LYS A 431 -7.46 -20.88 -23.87
N SER A 432 -8.44 -19.99 -23.69
CA SER A 432 -8.50 -18.71 -24.39
C SER A 432 -7.38 -17.77 -23.96
N ILE A 433 -7.07 -17.70 -22.67
CA ILE A 433 -5.93 -16.94 -22.13
C ILE A 433 -4.62 -17.48 -22.71
N GLU A 434 -4.39 -18.80 -22.61
CA GLU A 434 -3.17 -19.45 -23.09
C GLU A 434 -2.91 -19.21 -24.58
N LYS A 435 -3.99 -19.28 -25.40
CA LYS A 435 -3.91 -19.05 -26.85
C LYS A 435 -3.65 -17.59 -27.22
N SER A 436 -4.12 -16.65 -26.40
CA SER A 436 -4.14 -15.23 -26.77
C SER A 436 -2.96 -14.45 -26.20
N ILE A 437 -2.36 -14.89 -25.07
CA ILE A 437 -1.39 -14.09 -24.31
C ILE A 437 -0.17 -13.64 -25.12
N SER A 438 0.33 -14.46 -26.05
CA SER A 438 1.47 -14.12 -26.91
C SER A 438 1.23 -12.93 -27.85
N LYS A 439 -0.05 -12.57 -28.09
CA LYS A 439 -0.42 -11.37 -28.85
C LYS A 439 -0.26 -10.08 -28.04
N TYR A 440 -0.39 -10.18 -26.71
CA TYR A 440 -0.35 -9.04 -25.78
C TYR A 440 1.00 -8.87 -25.08
N LEU A 441 1.78 -9.95 -24.97
CA LEU A 441 3.04 -9.96 -24.22
C LEU A 441 4.12 -10.69 -25.01
N LYS A 442 5.14 -9.94 -25.42
CA LYS A 442 6.33 -10.44 -26.13
C LYS A 442 7.45 -10.77 -25.14
N ASP A 443 8.45 -11.53 -25.58
CA ASP A 443 9.57 -11.99 -24.73
C ASP A 443 10.34 -10.84 -24.05
N GLU A 444 10.51 -9.71 -24.72
CA GLU A 444 11.14 -8.50 -24.15
C GLU A 444 10.43 -7.97 -22.92
N GLY A 445 9.09 -8.08 -22.85
CA GLY A 445 8.28 -7.71 -21.70
C GLY A 445 8.38 -8.70 -20.52
N LEU A 446 8.96 -9.88 -20.74
CA LEU A 446 9.14 -10.93 -19.74
C LEU A 446 10.46 -10.83 -18.99
N GLU A 447 11.30 -9.86 -19.32
CA GLU A 447 12.54 -9.58 -18.61
C GLU A 447 12.31 -8.49 -17.55
N LYS A 448 12.69 -8.81 -16.31
CA LYS A 448 12.65 -7.82 -15.22
C LYS A 448 13.64 -6.70 -15.51
N GLN A 449 13.15 -5.48 -15.58
CA GLN A 449 13.98 -4.28 -15.72
C GLN A 449 14.21 -3.65 -14.36
N LEU A 450 15.47 -3.26 -14.10
CA LEU A 450 15.86 -2.52 -12.91
C LEU A 450 16.35 -1.14 -13.32
N SER A 451 15.57 -0.12 -12.99
CA SER A 451 15.98 1.28 -13.20
C SER A 451 16.91 1.73 -12.09
N VAL A 452 18.12 2.07 -12.44
CA VAL A 452 19.17 2.57 -11.55
C VAL A 452 19.31 4.08 -11.74
N ASP A 453 19.38 4.83 -10.64
CA ASP A 453 19.37 6.29 -10.69
C ASP A 453 20.68 6.87 -11.24
N LEU A 454 21.82 6.30 -10.82
CA LEU A 454 23.14 6.89 -11.09
C LEU A 454 24.26 5.87 -10.95
N LYS A 455 25.33 5.99 -11.79
CA LYS A 455 26.61 5.34 -11.55
C LYS A 455 27.40 6.19 -10.54
N LEU A 456 27.56 5.68 -9.30
CA LEU A 456 28.23 6.39 -8.20
C LEU A 456 29.56 5.71 -7.88
N PRO A 457 30.74 6.38 -8.07
CA PRO A 457 32.01 5.82 -7.66
C PRO A 457 32.03 5.44 -6.18
N LEU A 458 32.57 4.27 -5.82
CA LEU A 458 32.56 3.80 -4.42
C LEU A 458 33.24 4.78 -3.45
N GLY A 459 34.25 5.52 -3.91
CA GLY A 459 34.88 6.58 -3.11
C GLY A 459 33.98 7.78 -2.78
N LYS A 460 32.82 7.90 -3.45
CA LYS A 460 31.79 8.90 -3.17
C LYS A 460 30.67 8.36 -2.27
N ALA A 461 30.65 7.07 -2.00
CA ALA A 461 29.71 6.43 -1.07
C ALA A 461 30.11 6.71 0.37
N SER A 462 29.99 7.97 0.79
CA SER A 462 30.42 8.45 2.12
C SER A 462 29.26 8.46 3.12
N LEU A 463 29.61 8.56 4.41
CA LEU A 463 28.60 8.72 5.47
C LEU A 463 27.82 10.02 5.32
N GLU A 464 28.49 11.10 4.88
CA GLU A 464 27.87 12.40 4.62
C GLU A 464 26.83 12.29 3.53
N LEU A 465 27.14 11.64 2.39
CA LEU A 465 26.18 11.41 1.33
C LEU A 465 25.00 10.55 1.83
N ALA A 466 25.27 9.48 2.58
CA ALA A 466 24.22 8.64 3.13
C ALA A 466 23.25 9.42 4.03
N LYS A 467 23.76 10.35 4.85
CA LYS A 467 22.93 11.25 5.67
C LYS A 467 22.12 12.25 4.83
N GLU A 468 22.70 12.78 3.78
CA GLU A 468 21.98 13.68 2.88
C GLU A 468 20.86 12.95 2.11
N LEU A 469 21.04 11.65 1.80
CA LEU A 469 19.98 10.83 1.20
C LEU A 469 18.77 10.62 2.13
N GLU A 470 18.95 10.69 3.45
CA GLU A 470 17.85 10.65 4.43
C GLU A 470 16.88 11.84 4.25
N LEU A 471 17.30 12.97 3.68
CA LEU A 471 16.43 14.09 3.35
C LEU A 471 15.37 13.74 2.29
N LEU A 472 15.62 12.69 1.50
CA LEU A 472 14.66 12.19 0.53
C LEU A 472 13.58 11.31 1.17
N GLU A 473 13.74 10.87 2.40
CA GLU A 473 12.73 10.08 3.13
C GLU A 473 11.44 10.88 3.39
N PRO A 474 10.29 10.18 3.52
CA PRO A 474 10.08 8.72 3.48
C PRO A 474 10.11 8.15 2.06
N PHE A 475 10.73 6.99 1.90
CA PHE A 475 10.74 6.24 0.65
C PHE A 475 9.48 5.37 0.52
N GLY A 476 9.00 5.18 -0.71
CA GLY A 476 7.82 4.38 -1.01
C GLY A 476 7.42 4.50 -2.48
N MET A 477 6.14 4.28 -2.78
CA MET A 477 5.61 4.47 -4.12
C MET A 477 5.85 5.93 -4.58
N GLY A 478 6.24 6.13 -5.84
CA GLY A 478 6.55 7.46 -6.38
C GLY A 478 7.88 8.07 -5.92
N ASN A 479 8.42 7.61 -4.79
CA ASN A 479 9.73 8.01 -4.26
C ASN A 479 10.53 6.78 -3.79
N PRO A 480 11.03 5.93 -4.71
CA PRO A 480 11.82 4.76 -4.32
C PRO A 480 13.17 5.16 -3.73
N GLN A 481 13.72 4.30 -2.86
CA GLN A 481 15.07 4.49 -2.35
C GLN A 481 16.07 4.53 -3.52
N PRO A 482 17.03 5.49 -3.54
CA PRO A 482 17.99 5.63 -4.63
C PRO A 482 18.80 4.37 -4.89
N LEU A 483 18.94 4.00 -6.15
CA LEU A 483 19.74 2.88 -6.62
C LEU A 483 21.00 3.37 -7.31
N PHE A 484 22.14 2.87 -6.86
CA PHE A 484 23.44 3.17 -7.42
C PHE A 484 24.04 1.96 -8.11
N LEU A 485 24.75 2.19 -9.21
CA LEU A 485 25.50 1.19 -9.95
C LEU A 485 26.99 1.43 -9.78
N ASN A 486 27.76 0.36 -9.61
CA ASN A 486 29.22 0.45 -9.68
C ASN A 486 29.85 -0.84 -10.19
N ASP A 487 31.02 -0.70 -10.84
CA ASP A 487 31.94 -1.80 -11.08
C ASP A 487 32.87 -1.89 -9.87
N ALA A 488 33.03 -3.06 -9.28
CA ALA A 488 33.74 -3.25 -8.02
C ALA A 488 34.52 -4.54 -7.98
N GLN A 489 35.61 -4.57 -7.19
CA GLN A 489 36.33 -5.78 -6.86
C GLN A 489 35.98 -6.22 -5.43
N ILE A 490 35.72 -7.50 -5.24
CA ILE A 490 35.46 -8.09 -3.92
C ILE A 490 36.78 -8.26 -3.18
N ILE A 491 36.93 -7.53 -2.06
CA ILE A 491 38.12 -7.65 -1.18
C ILE A 491 37.92 -8.71 -0.11
N ALA A 492 36.69 -8.80 0.41
CA ALA A 492 36.29 -9.82 1.37
C ALA A 492 34.81 -10.18 1.17
N ILE A 493 34.50 -11.43 1.44
CA ILE A 493 33.13 -11.96 1.40
C ILE A 493 32.97 -12.97 2.54
N SER A 494 31.84 -12.91 3.24
CA SER A 494 31.51 -13.85 4.30
C SER A 494 30.00 -14.03 4.43
N PRO A 495 29.52 -15.24 4.81
CA PRO A 495 28.11 -15.45 5.17
C PRO A 495 27.72 -14.60 6.38
N LEU A 496 26.46 -14.16 6.40
CA LEU A 496 25.86 -13.34 7.47
C LEU A 496 24.50 -13.94 7.88
N GLY A 497 24.16 -13.81 9.18
CA GLY A 497 22.91 -14.31 9.76
C GLY A 497 23.01 -15.76 10.26
N LYS A 498 22.07 -16.15 11.17
CA LYS A 498 22.07 -17.47 11.82
C LYS A 498 22.03 -18.65 10.84
N ASN A 499 21.36 -18.47 9.71
CA ASN A 499 21.18 -19.51 8.69
C ASN A 499 22.13 -19.32 7.48
N GLY A 500 23.04 -18.34 7.51
CA GLY A 500 23.96 -18.06 6.40
C GLY A 500 23.30 -17.67 5.08
N THR A 501 22.07 -17.17 5.11
CA THR A 501 21.30 -16.82 3.90
C THR A 501 21.60 -15.42 3.36
N HIS A 502 22.44 -14.67 4.05
CA HIS A 502 22.88 -13.34 3.66
C HIS A 502 24.38 -13.35 3.42
N LEU A 503 24.89 -12.36 2.70
CA LEU A 503 26.32 -12.18 2.49
C LEU A 503 26.74 -10.78 2.95
N LYS A 504 27.90 -10.72 3.61
CA LYS A 504 28.62 -9.48 3.86
C LYS A 504 29.80 -9.40 2.88
N LEU A 505 29.89 -8.29 2.16
CA LEU A 505 30.93 -8.04 1.17
C LEU A 505 31.69 -6.75 1.53
N ILE A 506 32.97 -6.74 1.28
CA ILE A 506 33.79 -5.53 1.26
C ILE A 506 34.16 -5.28 -0.21
N LEU A 507 33.70 -4.15 -0.75
CA LEU A 507 33.87 -3.80 -2.16
C LEU A 507 34.84 -2.63 -2.31
N LYS A 508 35.70 -2.68 -3.32
CA LYS A 508 36.62 -1.60 -3.69
C LYS A 508 36.46 -1.23 -5.15
N ASP A 509 36.60 0.05 -5.48
CA ASP A 509 36.68 0.52 -6.85
C ASP A 509 38.04 0.14 -7.45
N PRO A 510 38.12 -0.66 -8.52
CA PRO A 510 39.36 -1.06 -9.11
C PRO A 510 40.11 0.10 -9.77
N SER A 511 39.43 1.17 -10.15
CA SER A 511 39.97 2.32 -10.87
C SER A 511 40.47 3.45 -9.97
N GLN A 512 40.22 3.38 -8.64
CA GLN A 512 40.49 4.48 -7.71
C GLN A 512 41.10 3.98 -6.40
N SER A 513 42.01 4.78 -5.83
CA SER A 513 42.49 4.61 -4.45
C SER A 513 41.45 5.15 -3.49
N SER A 514 40.38 4.41 -3.27
CA SER A 514 39.26 4.79 -2.39
C SER A 514 39.16 3.84 -1.21
N PHE A 515 38.51 4.31 -0.12
CA PHE A 515 38.15 3.44 0.98
C PHE A 515 37.14 2.39 0.52
N PRO A 516 37.29 1.14 1.00
CA PRO A 516 36.34 0.08 0.68
C PRO A 516 34.95 0.37 1.29
N LEU A 517 33.90 0.00 0.56
CA LEU A 517 32.51 0.06 1.05
C LEU A 517 32.10 -1.29 1.62
N GLU A 518 31.64 -1.29 2.88
CA GLU A 518 30.97 -2.45 3.46
C GLU A 518 29.56 -2.57 2.88
N CYS A 519 29.23 -3.75 2.37
CA CYS A 519 27.92 -4.03 1.79
C CYS A 519 27.29 -5.28 2.40
N VAL A 520 25.96 -5.30 2.47
CA VAL A 520 25.18 -6.47 2.88
C VAL A 520 24.23 -6.87 1.75
N TYR A 521 24.23 -8.16 1.42
CA TYR A 521 23.31 -8.76 0.46
C TYR A 521 22.32 -9.64 1.23
N PHE A 522 21.15 -9.08 1.53
CA PHE A 522 20.11 -9.81 2.23
C PHE A 522 19.44 -10.83 1.32
N SER A 523 19.17 -12.03 1.84
CA SER A 523 18.56 -13.13 1.08
C SER A 523 19.24 -13.35 -0.27
N ALA A 524 20.58 -13.42 -0.23
CA ALA A 524 21.41 -13.56 -1.43
C ALA A 524 20.98 -14.80 -2.24
N PRO A 525 20.88 -14.72 -3.57
CA PRO A 525 20.57 -15.86 -4.41
C PRO A 525 21.70 -16.88 -4.34
N LYS A 526 21.39 -18.15 -4.64
CA LYS A 526 22.37 -19.26 -4.50
C LYS A 526 23.65 -19.02 -5.29
N GLU A 527 23.54 -18.41 -6.44
CA GLU A 527 24.64 -18.09 -7.34
C GLU A 527 25.64 -17.11 -6.71
N ALA A 528 25.16 -16.19 -5.85
CA ALA A 528 26.01 -15.22 -5.17
C ALA A 528 26.97 -15.89 -4.14
N PHE A 529 26.67 -17.10 -3.67
CA PHE A 529 27.55 -17.84 -2.76
C PHE A 529 28.77 -18.48 -3.45
N SER A 530 28.82 -18.48 -4.78
CA SER A 530 29.99 -18.91 -5.55
C SER A 530 31.04 -17.80 -5.71
N LEU A 531 30.69 -16.54 -5.41
CA LEU A 531 31.59 -15.39 -5.49
C LEU A 531 32.77 -15.53 -4.52
N LYS A 532 33.94 -15.04 -4.93
CA LYS A 532 35.19 -15.12 -4.16
C LYS A 532 35.87 -13.77 -4.04
N LYS A 533 36.78 -13.67 -3.08
CA LYS A 533 37.72 -12.56 -3.00
C LYS A 533 38.53 -12.48 -4.31
N GLY A 534 38.65 -11.28 -4.86
CA GLY A 534 39.32 -10.98 -6.11
C GLY A 534 38.41 -10.86 -7.32
N ASP A 535 37.17 -11.37 -7.23
CA ASP A 535 36.21 -11.29 -8.33
C ASP A 535 35.86 -9.82 -8.64
N SER A 536 35.78 -9.52 -9.93
CA SER A 536 35.23 -8.25 -10.44
C SER A 536 33.75 -8.41 -10.71
N VAL A 537 32.95 -7.52 -10.17
CA VAL A 537 31.48 -7.58 -10.22
C VAL A 537 30.88 -6.22 -10.55
N GLN A 538 29.73 -6.24 -11.20
CA GLN A 538 28.89 -5.06 -11.30
C GLN A 538 27.81 -5.15 -10.22
N VAL A 539 27.76 -4.15 -9.32
CA VAL A 539 26.86 -4.16 -8.17
C VAL A 539 25.84 -3.03 -8.24
N VAL A 540 24.57 -3.37 -8.02
CA VAL A 540 23.50 -2.39 -7.77
C VAL A 540 23.15 -2.40 -6.29
N TYR A 541 23.16 -1.24 -5.66
CA TYR A 541 22.98 -1.11 -4.23
C TYR A 541 22.25 0.19 -3.84
N ASN A 542 21.63 0.18 -2.65
CA ASN A 542 21.23 1.39 -1.94
C ASN A 542 22.34 1.78 -0.98
N LEU A 543 22.46 3.07 -0.67
CA LEU A 543 23.33 3.58 0.37
C LEU A 543 22.50 3.89 1.60
N ASP A 544 23.00 3.49 2.79
CA ASP A 544 22.29 3.62 4.05
C ASP A 544 23.25 3.97 5.19
N VAL A 545 22.73 4.55 6.28
CA VAL A 545 23.46 4.79 7.51
C VAL A 545 23.19 3.63 8.49
N ASN A 546 24.18 2.79 8.69
CA ASN A 546 24.11 1.74 9.70
C ASN A 546 24.41 2.35 11.09
N ARG A 547 23.40 2.35 11.97
CA ARG A 547 23.46 2.84 13.35
C ARG A 547 23.48 1.66 14.31
N TRP A 548 24.63 1.39 14.90
CA TRP A 548 24.81 0.28 15.84
C TRP A 548 25.70 0.68 17.03
N ASN A 549 25.22 0.43 18.24
CA ASN A 549 25.92 0.75 19.51
C ASN A 549 26.47 2.18 19.54
N GLY A 550 25.66 3.16 19.12
CA GLY A 550 26.04 4.58 19.13
C GLY A 550 27.04 4.98 18.03
N ARG A 551 27.44 4.07 17.16
CA ARG A 551 28.31 4.34 16.01
C ARG A 551 27.52 4.40 14.72
N GLU A 552 27.86 5.34 13.86
CA GLU A 552 27.29 5.48 12.53
C GLU A 552 28.34 5.11 11.48
N ARG A 553 27.96 4.30 10.51
CA ARG A 553 28.80 3.92 9.38
C ARG A 553 27.96 3.89 8.10
N VAL A 554 28.58 4.25 6.99
CA VAL A 554 27.96 4.04 5.68
C VAL A 554 27.97 2.55 5.33
N GLN A 555 26.87 2.06 4.79
CA GLN A 555 26.70 0.68 4.37
C GLN A 555 25.93 0.59 3.05
N GLY A 556 26.41 -0.23 2.13
CA GLY A 556 25.66 -0.59 0.93
C GLY A 556 24.69 -1.74 1.21
N LYS A 557 23.45 -1.62 0.75
CA LYS A 557 22.50 -2.74 0.71
C LYS A 557 22.39 -3.23 -0.74
N ILE A 558 22.92 -4.39 -1.04
CA ILE A 558 22.98 -4.93 -2.39
C ILE A 558 21.60 -5.40 -2.83
N ILE A 559 21.19 -4.98 -4.01
CA ILE A 559 19.95 -5.39 -4.68
C ILE A 559 20.23 -6.51 -5.68
N THR A 560 21.34 -6.40 -6.42
CA THR A 560 21.79 -7.44 -7.36
C THR A 560 23.28 -7.29 -7.66
N ILE A 561 23.88 -8.41 -8.04
CA ILE A 561 25.24 -8.51 -8.58
C ILE A 561 25.13 -9.16 -9.97
N ALA A 562 25.84 -8.60 -10.97
CA ALA A 562 25.95 -9.13 -12.31
C ALA A 562 27.41 -9.42 -12.65
#